data_d444411693754fcd59c90f27913ae0a8
#
_entry.id   d444411693754fcd59c90f27913ae0a8
#
_cell.length_a   1.000
_cell.length_b   1.000
_cell.length_c   1.000
_cell.angle_alpha   90.00
_cell.angle_beta   90.00
_cell.angle_gamma   90.00
#
_symmetry.space_group_name_H-M   'P 1'
#
loop_
_entity.id
_entity.type
_entity.pdbx_description
1 polymer ?
#
loop_
_entity_poly.entity_id
_entity_poly.type
_entity_poly.pdbx_seq_one_letter_code
_entity_poly.pdbx_strand_id
1 'polypeptide(L)'
;LAEAKRQLHAEADYGAEAQHLTRFTTLLEGSDSFALPTLHTALCTPQVLAMGYMDSAPLDSLVDAPQARRDEVATALIDLVLRELFQFGAMQTDPNLANYRYDPKTGRIVLLDFGAVQPIALDLADDFRALARVALDGGEVHTREAMLRIGYFGPATAPHRPDGCRSRPASAND
;
A
#
# COMPACT_ATOMS: atom_id res chain seq x y z
N LEU A 1 -2.77 -26.02 3.62
CA LEU A 1 -3.08 -26.10 5.09
C LEU A 1 -1.92 -25.57 5.96
N ALA A 2 -0.65 -25.90 5.66
CA ALA A 2 0.52 -25.42 6.43
C ALA A 2 0.74 -23.90 6.27
N GLU A 3 0.51 -23.36 5.09
CA GLU A 3 0.60 -21.92 4.80
C GLU A 3 -0.47 -21.13 5.52
N ALA A 4 -1.73 -21.57 5.46
CA ALA A 4 -2.83 -20.95 6.18
C ALA A 4 -2.64 -20.97 7.71
N LYS A 5 -2.04 -22.04 8.26
CA LYS A 5 -1.66 -22.08 9.67
C LYS A 5 -0.56 -21.08 10.00
N ARG A 6 0.43 -20.91 9.13
CA ARG A 6 1.52 -19.94 9.33
C ARG A 6 1.01 -18.52 9.31
N GLN A 7 0.10 -18.19 8.36
CA GLN A 7 -0.57 -16.89 8.30
C GLN A 7 -1.38 -16.60 9.57
N LEU A 8 -2.22 -17.55 10.00
CA LEU A 8 -3.00 -17.42 11.24
C LEU A 8 -2.12 -17.24 12.49
N HIS A 9 -0.94 -17.87 12.54
CA HIS A 9 -0.01 -17.67 13.65
C HIS A 9 0.73 -16.32 13.56
N ALA A 10 1.02 -15.82 12.36
CA ALA A 10 1.62 -14.51 12.15
C ALA A 10 0.62 -13.38 12.49
N GLU A 11 -0.66 -13.53 12.13
CA GLU A 11 -1.74 -12.62 12.49
C GLU A 11 -2.04 -12.56 14.00
N ALA A 12 -1.58 -13.55 14.79
CA ALA A 12 -1.76 -13.62 16.24
C ALA A 12 -0.50 -13.17 17.02
N ASP A 13 0.55 -12.70 16.35
CA ASP A 13 1.78 -12.24 17.01
C ASP A 13 1.73 -10.72 17.28
N TYR A 14 1.08 -10.35 18.37
CA TYR A 14 1.04 -8.94 18.81
C TYR A 14 2.41 -8.36 19.20
N GLY A 15 3.41 -9.21 19.43
CA GLY A 15 4.78 -8.75 19.61
C GLY A 15 5.38 -8.18 18.32
N ALA A 16 5.15 -8.84 17.19
CA ALA A 16 5.56 -8.35 15.88
C ALA A 16 4.78 -7.06 15.49
N GLU A 17 3.48 -7.05 15.73
CA GLU A 17 2.65 -5.87 15.46
C GLU A 17 3.07 -4.65 16.29
N ALA A 18 3.40 -4.81 17.56
CA ALA A 18 3.94 -3.75 18.41
C ALA A 18 5.27 -3.18 17.86
N GLN A 19 6.14 -4.04 17.32
CA GLN A 19 7.39 -3.60 16.68
C GLN A 19 7.11 -2.81 15.39
N HIS A 20 6.17 -3.27 14.56
CA HIS A 20 5.77 -2.58 13.34
C HIS A 20 5.14 -1.22 13.67
N LEU A 21 4.23 -1.15 14.63
CA LEU A 21 3.64 0.12 15.09
C LEU A 21 4.74 1.11 15.54
N THR A 22 5.71 0.64 16.33
CA THR A 22 6.83 1.47 16.78
C THR A 22 7.64 1.99 15.59
N ARG A 23 7.95 1.11 14.64
CA ARG A 23 8.68 1.47 13.41
C ARG A 23 7.93 2.53 12.59
N PHE A 24 6.64 2.32 12.33
CA PHE A 24 5.82 3.25 11.55
C PHE A 24 5.62 4.58 12.30
N THR A 25 5.54 4.57 13.62
CA THR A 25 5.51 5.80 14.43
C THR A 25 6.75 6.65 14.18
N THR A 26 7.93 6.04 14.11
CA THR A 26 9.18 6.75 13.79
C THR A 26 9.22 7.21 12.32
N LEU A 27 8.80 6.35 11.38
CA LEU A 27 8.82 6.66 9.94
C LEU A 27 7.84 7.78 9.54
N LEU A 28 6.76 7.94 10.29
CA LEU A 28 5.71 8.94 10.08
C LEU A 28 5.75 10.09 11.10
N GLU A 29 6.84 10.17 11.89
CA GLU A 29 7.03 11.26 12.84
C GLU A 29 6.94 12.63 12.15
N GLY A 30 6.18 13.55 12.72
CA GLY A 30 5.96 14.89 12.15
C GLY A 30 5.04 14.91 10.92
N SER A 31 4.38 13.81 10.57
CA SER A 31 3.43 13.79 9.45
C SER A 31 2.19 14.63 9.76
N ASP A 32 1.81 15.50 8.83
CA ASP A 32 0.55 16.25 8.88
C ASP A 32 -0.65 15.41 8.41
N SER A 33 -0.41 14.32 7.68
CA SER A 33 -1.45 13.50 7.07
C SER A 33 -1.83 12.28 7.89
N PHE A 34 -0.91 11.78 8.75
CA PHE A 34 -1.11 10.52 9.48
C PHE A 34 -1.01 10.69 10.98
N ALA A 35 -1.78 9.88 11.71
CA ALA A 35 -1.71 9.75 13.16
C ALA A 35 -1.70 8.26 13.52
N LEU A 36 -0.90 7.89 14.51
CA LEU A 36 -0.78 6.54 15.02
C LEU A 36 -1.04 6.52 16.52
N PRO A 37 -1.61 5.43 17.07
CA PRO A 37 -1.81 5.30 18.49
C PRO A 37 -0.48 5.18 19.24
N THR A 38 -0.44 5.71 20.46
CA THR A 38 0.69 5.49 21.36
C THR A 38 0.70 4.05 21.85
N LEU A 39 1.81 3.36 21.69
CA LEU A 39 1.99 2.01 22.22
C LEU A 39 2.27 2.03 23.72
N HIS A 40 1.51 1.27 24.51
CA HIS A 40 1.72 1.07 25.95
C HIS A 40 2.55 -0.22 26.18
N THR A 41 3.82 -0.17 25.88
CA THR A 41 4.73 -1.33 25.89
C THR A 41 4.71 -2.14 27.19
N ALA A 42 4.55 -1.46 28.34
CA ALA A 42 4.47 -2.14 29.64
C ALA A 42 3.22 -3.00 29.83
N LEU A 43 2.20 -2.84 28.96
CA LEU A 43 0.93 -3.57 28.99
C LEU A 43 0.84 -4.57 27.83
N CYS A 44 1.82 -4.59 26.92
CA CYS A 44 1.85 -5.52 25.79
C CYS A 44 2.41 -6.88 26.20
N THR A 45 1.85 -7.93 25.62
CA THR A 45 2.34 -9.30 25.70
C THR A 45 2.24 -9.96 24.32
N PRO A 46 2.77 -11.17 24.09
CA PRO A 46 2.54 -11.84 22.81
C PRO A 46 1.08 -12.04 22.42
N GLN A 47 0.16 -11.96 23.38
CA GLN A 47 -1.29 -12.14 23.19
C GLN A 47 -2.12 -10.88 23.46
N VAL A 48 -1.47 -9.76 23.82
CA VAL A 48 -2.14 -8.48 24.12
C VAL A 48 -1.38 -7.33 23.52
N LEU A 49 -2.02 -6.57 22.64
CA LEU A 49 -1.54 -5.30 22.13
C LEU A 49 -2.28 -4.17 22.85
N ALA A 50 -1.57 -3.38 23.64
CA ALA A 50 -2.13 -2.25 24.37
C ALA A 50 -1.69 -0.94 23.72
N MET A 51 -2.66 -0.17 23.21
CA MET A 51 -2.40 1.11 22.55
C MET A 51 -3.41 2.18 22.99
N GLY A 52 -3.03 3.45 22.82
CA GLY A 52 -3.88 4.58 23.11
C GLY A 52 -5.13 4.60 22.22
N TYR A 53 -6.26 4.96 22.80
CA TYR A 53 -7.50 5.10 22.03
C TYR A 53 -7.41 6.30 21.07
N MET A 54 -7.82 6.09 19.82
CA MET A 54 -7.89 7.12 18.79
C MET A 54 -9.36 7.46 18.49
N ASP A 55 -9.80 8.65 18.93
CA ASP A 55 -11.14 9.17 18.63
C ASP A 55 -11.24 9.53 17.14
N SER A 56 -11.78 8.63 16.34
CA SER A 56 -11.78 8.72 14.88
C SER A 56 -13.00 8.03 14.27
N ALA A 57 -13.41 8.47 13.09
CA ALA A 57 -14.50 7.86 12.31
C ALA A 57 -13.96 6.84 11.30
N PRO A 58 -14.75 5.87 10.83
CA PRO A 58 -14.39 5.05 9.68
C PRO A 58 -14.09 5.90 8.45
N LEU A 59 -13.17 5.45 7.60
CA LEU A 59 -12.76 6.21 6.42
C LEU A 59 -13.91 6.42 5.41
N ASP A 60 -14.82 5.46 5.32
CA ASP A 60 -16.02 5.53 4.46
C ASP A 60 -17.01 6.64 4.88
N SER A 61 -16.89 7.18 6.10
CA SER A 61 -17.65 8.37 6.50
C SER A 61 -17.36 9.60 5.63
N LEU A 62 -16.28 9.57 4.84
CA LEU A 62 -15.92 10.65 3.93
C LEU A 62 -16.63 10.56 2.56
N VAL A 63 -17.50 9.57 2.31
CA VAL A 63 -18.18 9.38 1.02
C VAL A 63 -18.94 10.65 0.57
N ASP A 64 -19.57 11.35 1.51
CA ASP A 64 -20.33 12.59 1.26
C ASP A 64 -19.50 13.86 1.53
N ALA A 65 -18.21 13.73 1.85
CA ALA A 65 -17.34 14.89 2.07
C ALA A 65 -17.10 15.67 0.76
N PRO A 66 -16.76 16.95 0.81
CA PRO A 66 -16.36 17.72 -0.36
C PRO A 66 -15.26 17.04 -1.16
N GLN A 67 -15.32 17.13 -2.50
CA GLN A 67 -14.37 16.48 -3.40
C GLN A 67 -12.91 16.75 -3.01
N ALA A 68 -12.58 18.00 -2.71
CA ALA A 68 -11.23 18.40 -2.30
C ALA A 68 -10.72 17.59 -1.09
N ARG A 69 -11.58 17.32 -0.10
CA ARG A 69 -11.20 16.51 1.06
C ARG A 69 -10.98 15.04 0.69
N ARG A 70 -11.83 14.50 -0.16
CA ARG A 70 -11.68 13.12 -0.65
C ARG A 70 -10.38 12.95 -1.45
N ASP A 71 -10.06 13.94 -2.29
CA ASP A 71 -8.83 13.95 -3.10
C ASP A 71 -7.59 14.06 -2.22
N GLU A 72 -7.61 14.90 -1.18
CA GLU A 72 -6.54 15.04 -0.20
C GLU A 72 -6.26 13.71 0.52
N VAL A 73 -7.30 13.04 1.02
CA VAL A 73 -7.17 11.75 1.70
C VAL A 73 -6.69 10.65 0.74
N ALA A 74 -7.23 10.60 -0.47
CA ALA A 74 -6.80 9.63 -1.48
C ALA A 74 -5.32 9.84 -1.86
N THR A 75 -4.91 11.09 -2.05
CA THR A 75 -3.52 11.46 -2.34
C THR A 75 -2.59 11.03 -1.20
N ALA A 76 -2.97 11.27 0.05
CA ALA A 76 -2.18 10.86 1.20
C ALA A 76 -2.03 9.33 1.30
N LEU A 77 -3.10 8.56 1.03
CA LEU A 77 -3.03 7.10 1.02
C LEU A 77 -2.12 6.57 -0.10
N ILE A 78 -2.19 7.15 -1.30
CA ILE A 78 -1.28 6.79 -2.41
C ILE A 78 0.16 7.13 -2.04
N ASP A 79 0.42 8.31 -1.47
CA ASP A 79 1.75 8.71 -1.00
C ASP A 79 2.30 7.72 0.05
N LEU A 80 1.46 7.28 0.99
CA LEU A 80 1.86 6.28 1.98
C LEU A 80 2.34 4.99 1.32
N VAL A 81 1.56 4.43 0.38
CA VAL A 81 1.93 3.21 -0.35
C VAL A 81 3.25 3.37 -1.10
N LEU A 82 3.46 4.52 -1.75
CA LEU A 82 4.71 4.81 -2.46
C LEU A 82 5.89 4.96 -1.49
N ARG A 83 5.70 5.57 -0.34
CA ARG A 83 6.72 5.68 0.71
C ARG A 83 7.04 4.32 1.33
N GLU A 84 6.05 3.50 1.61
CA GLU A 84 6.24 2.13 2.09
C GLU A 84 7.09 1.31 1.12
N LEU A 85 6.76 1.36 -0.17
CA LEU A 85 7.48 0.62 -1.21
C LEU A 85 8.89 1.15 -1.45
N PHE A 86 9.06 2.48 -1.52
CA PHE A 86 10.30 3.09 -2.03
C PHE A 86 11.20 3.69 -0.95
N GLN A 87 10.69 3.98 0.24
CA GLN A 87 11.44 4.68 1.29
C GLN A 87 11.55 3.87 2.57
N PHE A 88 10.46 3.23 3.01
CA PHE A 88 10.41 2.56 4.31
C PHE A 88 11.03 1.16 4.29
N GLY A 89 11.07 0.50 3.12
CA GLY A 89 11.48 -0.89 2.99
C GLY A 89 10.60 -1.84 3.81
N ALA A 90 9.35 -1.45 3.99
CA ALA A 90 8.30 -2.22 4.66
C ALA A 90 6.94 -1.74 4.17
N MET A 91 6.04 -2.66 3.89
CA MET A 91 4.73 -2.38 3.32
C MET A 91 3.66 -3.11 4.10
N GLN A 92 2.57 -2.41 4.40
CA GLN A 92 1.35 -3.03 4.88
C GLN A 92 0.68 -3.78 3.71
N THR A 93 0.52 -5.09 3.85
CA THR A 93 0.05 -5.96 2.76
C THR A 93 -1.43 -6.33 2.88
N ASP A 94 -2.11 -5.87 3.92
CA ASP A 94 -3.58 -5.93 4.04
C ASP A 94 -4.21 -4.56 3.73
N PRO A 95 -4.65 -4.32 2.48
CA PRO A 95 -5.21 -3.04 2.05
C PRO A 95 -6.67 -2.84 2.48
N ASN A 96 -7.10 -3.47 3.56
CA ASN A 96 -8.45 -3.33 4.08
C ASN A 96 -8.71 -1.91 4.57
N LEU A 97 -9.68 -1.21 3.99
CA LEU A 97 -10.05 0.15 4.38
C LEU A 97 -10.49 0.26 5.85
N ALA A 98 -10.93 -0.83 6.48
CA ALA A 98 -11.27 -0.85 7.91
C ALA A 98 -10.06 -0.56 8.82
N ASN A 99 -8.84 -0.78 8.33
CA ASN A 99 -7.58 -0.51 9.05
C ASN A 99 -7.22 0.99 9.05
N TYR A 100 -7.92 1.78 8.23
CA TYR A 100 -7.74 3.22 8.12
C TYR A 100 -8.95 3.95 8.69
N ARG A 101 -8.70 4.92 9.53
CA ARG A 101 -9.76 5.76 10.10
C ARG A 101 -9.44 7.23 9.83
N TYR A 102 -10.38 8.09 10.09
CA TYR A 102 -10.25 9.54 9.89
C TYR A 102 -10.54 10.28 11.17
N ASP A 103 -9.63 11.16 11.58
CA ASP A 103 -9.86 12.08 12.70
C ASP A 103 -10.40 13.41 12.16
N PRO A 104 -11.69 13.73 12.35
CA PRO A 104 -12.28 14.96 11.84
C PRO A 104 -11.78 16.22 12.53
N LYS A 105 -11.13 16.12 13.71
CA LYS A 105 -10.61 17.27 14.46
C LYS A 105 -9.27 17.74 13.89
N THR A 106 -8.42 16.81 13.49
CA THR A 106 -7.08 17.11 12.97
C THR A 106 -6.99 17.00 11.45
N GLY A 107 -7.95 16.33 10.79
CA GLY A 107 -7.92 16.03 9.37
C GLY A 107 -6.96 14.90 8.99
N ARG A 108 -6.45 14.14 9.96
CA ARG A 108 -5.45 13.07 9.74
C ARG A 108 -6.11 11.72 9.51
N ILE A 109 -5.44 10.91 8.73
CA ILE A 109 -5.73 9.48 8.60
C ILE A 109 -5.10 8.76 9.78
N VAL A 110 -5.88 7.97 10.49
CA VAL A 110 -5.43 7.18 11.64
C VAL A 110 -5.15 5.76 11.18
N LEU A 111 -3.92 5.29 11.41
CA LEU A 111 -3.48 3.93 11.10
C LEU A 111 -3.53 3.09 12.37
N LEU A 112 -4.28 1.97 12.36
CA LEU A 112 -4.54 1.18 13.57
C LEU A 112 -3.95 -0.23 13.53
N ASP A 113 -3.77 -0.83 12.34
CA ASP A 113 -3.39 -2.21 12.17
C ASP A 113 -2.03 -2.33 11.48
N PHE A 114 -1.11 -3.08 12.10
CA PHE A 114 0.25 -3.33 11.61
C PHE A 114 0.59 -4.82 11.61
N GLY A 115 -0.42 -5.70 11.73
CA GLY A 115 -0.25 -7.16 11.79
C GLY A 115 0.26 -7.76 10.48
N ALA A 116 -0.07 -7.14 9.36
CA ALA A 116 0.29 -7.65 8.03
C ALA A 116 1.46 -6.88 7.36
N VAL A 117 2.36 -6.29 8.13
CA VAL A 117 3.53 -5.59 7.56
C VAL A 117 4.58 -6.59 7.10
N GLN A 118 5.05 -6.44 5.84
CA GLN A 118 6.09 -7.26 5.24
C GLN A 118 7.31 -6.41 4.86
N PRO A 119 8.53 -6.94 5.02
CA PRO A 119 9.73 -6.26 4.53
C PRO A 119 9.75 -6.27 3.00
N ILE A 120 10.15 -5.14 2.41
CA ILE A 120 10.37 -5.01 0.97
C ILE A 120 11.87 -5.09 0.69
N ALA A 121 12.26 -6.06 -0.12
CA ALA A 121 13.64 -6.21 -0.56
C ALA A 121 14.03 -5.03 -1.47
N LEU A 122 15.28 -4.57 -1.36
CA LEU A 122 15.75 -3.39 -2.12
C LEU A 122 15.73 -3.62 -3.63
N ASP A 123 16.07 -4.80 -4.09
CA ASP A 123 16.02 -5.20 -5.49
C ASP A 123 14.59 -5.16 -6.05
N LEU A 124 13.61 -5.61 -5.27
CA LEU A 124 12.20 -5.53 -5.62
C LEU A 124 11.74 -4.07 -5.75
N ALA A 125 12.14 -3.20 -4.81
CA ALA A 125 11.82 -1.78 -4.87
C ALA A 125 12.44 -1.12 -6.11
N ASP A 126 13.66 -1.50 -6.49
CA ASP A 126 14.34 -1.00 -7.69
C ASP A 126 13.67 -1.48 -8.98
N ASP A 127 13.22 -2.72 -9.02
CA ASP A 127 12.44 -3.26 -10.15
C ASP A 127 11.10 -2.53 -10.31
N PHE A 128 10.39 -2.22 -9.22
CA PHE A 128 9.17 -1.40 -9.28
C PHE A 128 9.45 0.03 -9.74
N ARG A 129 10.58 0.64 -9.33
CA ARG A 129 11.00 1.96 -9.85
C ARG A 129 11.26 1.91 -11.35
N ALA A 130 11.92 0.85 -11.82
CA ALA A 130 12.17 0.65 -13.24
C ALA A 130 10.86 0.48 -14.03
N LEU A 131 9.92 -0.33 -13.50
CA LEU A 131 8.59 -0.49 -14.09
C LEU A 131 7.85 0.85 -14.17
N ALA A 132 7.83 1.63 -13.10
CA ALA A 132 7.14 2.92 -13.07
C ALA A 132 7.72 3.90 -14.12
N ARG A 133 9.05 3.97 -14.24
CA ARG A 133 9.70 4.81 -15.27
C ARG A 133 9.29 4.41 -16.69
N VAL A 134 9.38 3.12 -17.00
CA VAL A 134 9.02 2.61 -18.32
C VAL A 134 7.55 2.83 -18.63
N ALA A 135 6.66 2.66 -17.64
CA ALA A 135 5.23 2.90 -17.82
C ALA A 135 4.92 4.39 -18.10
N LEU A 136 5.64 5.31 -17.45
CA LEU A 136 5.52 6.74 -17.69
C LEU A 136 6.06 7.16 -19.08
N ASP A 137 7.11 6.49 -19.55
CA ASP A 137 7.69 6.73 -20.89
C ASP A 137 6.88 6.12 -22.04
N GLY A 138 5.86 5.30 -21.75
CA GLY A 138 4.91 4.74 -22.72
C GLY A 138 5.44 3.57 -23.55
N GLY A 139 6.46 2.86 -23.09
CA GLY A 139 7.08 1.72 -23.79
C GLY A 139 6.41 0.38 -23.48
N GLU A 140 5.43 -0.08 -24.29
CA GLU A 140 4.68 -1.33 -24.04
C GLU A 140 5.59 -2.56 -23.89
N VAL A 141 6.57 -2.74 -24.78
CA VAL A 141 7.50 -3.89 -24.75
C VAL A 141 8.35 -3.85 -23.47
N HIS A 142 8.92 -2.70 -23.15
CA HIS A 142 9.77 -2.53 -21.98
C HIS A 142 8.96 -2.66 -20.67
N THR A 143 7.70 -2.20 -20.67
CA THR A 143 6.78 -2.39 -19.53
C THR A 143 6.56 -3.87 -19.27
N ARG A 144 6.32 -4.67 -20.32
CA ARG A 144 6.15 -6.11 -20.20
C ARG A 144 7.41 -6.81 -19.65
N GLU A 145 8.59 -6.44 -20.12
CA GLU A 145 9.86 -6.98 -19.62
C GLU A 145 10.08 -6.64 -18.14
N ALA A 146 9.78 -5.40 -17.72
CA ALA A 146 9.85 -5.00 -16.34
C ALA A 146 8.86 -5.78 -15.46
N MET A 147 7.62 -6.00 -15.92
CA MET A 147 6.62 -6.80 -15.22
C MET A 147 7.01 -8.27 -15.08
N LEU A 148 7.73 -8.85 -16.08
CA LEU A 148 8.27 -10.20 -15.98
C LEU A 148 9.37 -10.30 -14.91
N ARG A 149 10.21 -9.27 -14.77
CA ARG A 149 11.27 -9.26 -13.75
C ARG A 149 10.72 -9.26 -12.34
N ILE A 150 9.68 -8.47 -12.08
CA ILE A 150 9.03 -8.45 -10.75
C ILE A 150 8.14 -9.68 -10.49
N GLY A 151 8.02 -10.59 -11.46
CA GLY A 151 7.23 -11.82 -11.34
C GLY A 151 5.72 -11.61 -11.44
N TYR A 152 5.27 -10.48 -12.01
CA TYR A 152 3.84 -10.19 -12.17
C TYR A 152 3.13 -11.19 -13.09
N PHE A 153 3.82 -11.73 -14.08
CA PHE A 153 3.39 -12.88 -14.88
C PHE A 153 4.53 -13.84 -15.18
N GLY A 154 4.17 -15.10 -15.44
CA GLY A 154 5.14 -16.10 -15.85
C GLY A 154 5.64 -15.86 -17.29
N PRO A 155 6.82 -16.41 -17.64
CA PRO A 155 7.42 -16.24 -18.97
C PRO A 155 6.56 -16.82 -20.10
N ALA A 156 5.66 -17.77 -19.79
CA ALA A 156 4.72 -18.38 -20.74
C ALA A 156 3.45 -17.55 -21.00
N THR A 157 3.25 -16.44 -20.28
CA THR A 157 2.06 -15.58 -20.47
C THR A 157 2.18 -14.87 -21.81
N ALA A 158 1.34 -15.29 -22.79
CA ALA A 158 1.28 -14.65 -24.11
C ALA A 158 0.81 -13.19 -23.97
N PRO A 159 1.36 -12.24 -24.77
CA PRO A 159 0.86 -10.88 -24.80
C PRO A 159 -0.62 -10.90 -25.24
N HIS A 160 -1.48 -10.29 -24.45
CA HIS A 160 -2.86 -10.03 -24.86
C HIS A 160 -2.82 -9.07 -26.06
N ARG A 161 -3.19 -9.55 -27.24
CA ARG A 161 -3.47 -8.69 -28.39
C ARG A 161 -4.92 -8.24 -28.24
N PRO A 162 -5.21 -6.94 -28.04
CA PRO A 162 -6.58 -6.46 -28.17
C PRO A 162 -7.00 -6.69 -29.63
N ASP A 163 -7.89 -7.64 -29.85
CA ASP A 163 -8.55 -7.83 -31.13
C ASP A 163 -9.34 -6.54 -31.42
N GLY A 164 -8.86 -5.71 -32.34
CA GLY A 164 -9.67 -4.59 -32.80
C GLY A 164 -8.98 -3.32 -33.28
N CYS A 165 -7.68 -3.17 -33.25
CA CYS A 165 -7.07 -2.06 -33.99
C CYS A 165 -6.87 -2.46 -35.45
N ARG A 166 -7.95 -2.47 -36.24
CA ARG A 166 -7.87 -2.49 -37.70
C ARG A 166 -7.21 -1.18 -38.14
N SER A 167 -5.96 -1.25 -38.55
CA SER A 167 -5.34 -0.21 -39.35
C SER A 167 -6.27 0.10 -40.55
N ARG A 168 -6.87 1.29 -40.55
CA ARG A 168 -7.55 1.81 -41.76
C ARG A 168 -6.51 1.85 -42.88
N PRO A 169 -6.78 1.23 -44.04
CA PRO A 169 -5.90 1.42 -45.18
C PRO A 169 -5.92 2.91 -45.56
N ALA A 170 -4.73 3.45 -45.78
CA ALA A 170 -4.60 4.77 -46.37
C ALA A 170 -5.33 4.76 -47.71
N SER A 171 -6.34 5.62 -47.84
CA SER A 171 -6.99 5.87 -49.13
C SER A 171 -5.96 6.53 -50.03
N ALA A 172 -5.52 5.80 -51.04
CA ALA A 172 -4.87 6.41 -52.19
C ALA A 172 -5.92 7.32 -52.85
N ASN A 173 -5.62 8.60 -52.90
CA ASN A 173 -6.30 9.52 -53.82
C ASN A 173 -5.43 9.63 -55.07
N ASP A 174 -6.02 9.23 -56.17
CA ASP A 174 -5.71 9.71 -57.52
C ASP A 174 -6.08 11.20 -57.65
#